data_e9a87bf12afcd5b5c87cc10dd6d7aab1
#
_entry.id   e9a87bf12afcd5b5c87cc10dd6d7aab1
#
_cell.length_a   1.000
_cell.length_b   1.000
_cell.length_c   1.000
_cell.angle_alpha   90.00
_cell.angle_beta   90.00
_cell.angle_gamma   90.00
#
_symmetry.space_group_name_H-M   'P 1'
#
loop_
_entity.id
_entity.type
_entity.pdbx_description
1 polymer ?
#
loop_
_entity_poly.entity_id
_entity_poly.type
_entity_poly.pdbx_seq_one_letter_code
_entity_poly.pdbx_strand_id
1 'polypeptide(L)'
;PAEASHGDLGMIKAVDLVLAISNSGESEELTAILPVLKRLGVPLIAITGGITSTLARHADVTIDSTVDREACPLNLAPTASTTAQLALGDALAVALLDARGFRAEDFARSHPGGALGRRLLTHVSDVMRRGEDLPRVGPSTAFTGLMREMSAKGLGASAVVNEAGTV
;
A
#
# COMPACT_ATOMS: atom_id res chain seq x y z
N PRO A 1 -17.24 -16.39 5.13
CA PRO A 1 -18.59 -16.40 5.79
C PRO A 1 -18.98 -17.76 6.33
N ALA A 2 -18.81 -18.87 5.56
CA ALA A 2 -19.13 -20.22 6.06
C ALA A 2 -18.28 -20.56 7.29
N GLU A 3 -16.98 -20.29 7.25
CA GLU A 3 -16.03 -20.49 8.36
C GLU A 3 -16.41 -19.63 9.58
N ALA A 4 -16.96 -18.43 9.37
CA ALA A 4 -17.39 -17.55 10.44
C ALA A 4 -18.45 -18.22 11.34
N SER A 5 -19.37 -18.98 10.77
CA SER A 5 -20.38 -19.75 11.54
C SER A 5 -19.81 -20.94 12.29
N HIS A 6 -18.57 -21.35 11.99
CA HIS A 6 -17.85 -22.45 12.63
C HIS A 6 -16.78 -22.03 13.66
N GLY A 7 -16.79 -20.79 14.09
CA GLY A 7 -15.94 -20.33 15.19
C GLY A 7 -15.15 -19.04 14.95
N ASP A 8 -14.92 -18.65 13.68
CA ASP A 8 -14.11 -17.48 13.35
C ASP A 8 -14.72 -16.15 13.82
N LEU A 9 -16.03 -16.11 14.08
CA LEU A 9 -16.68 -14.97 14.73
C LEU A 9 -16.09 -14.65 16.12
N GLY A 10 -15.48 -15.63 16.77
CA GLY A 10 -14.78 -15.43 18.04
C GLY A 10 -13.52 -14.55 17.93
N MET A 11 -13.00 -14.32 16.73
CA MET A 11 -11.88 -13.41 16.48
C MET A 11 -12.30 -11.93 16.48
N ILE A 12 -13.58 -11.65 16.24
CA ILE A 12 -14.11 -10.28 16.15
C ILE A 12 -14.24 -9.68 17.55
N LYS A 13 -13.66 -8.52 17.75
CA LYS A 13 -13.67 -7.78 19.01
C LYS A 13 -14.51 -6.52 18.86
N ALA A 14 -14.99 -5.99 19.99
CA ALA A 14 -15.82 -4.77 20.02
C ALA A 14 -15.11 -3.51 19.44
N VAL A 15 -13.78 -3.54 19.33
CA VAL A 15 -12.97 -2.43 18.75
C VAL A 15 -12.80 -2.56 17.24
N ASP A 16 -13.23 -3.67 16.65
CA ASP A 16 -13.10 -3.91 15.22
C ASP A 16 -14.25 -3.22 14.45
N LEU A 17 -14.07 -3.15 13.14
CA LEU A 17 -15.08 -2.76 12.17
C LEU A 17 -15.19 -3.89 11.15
N VAL A 18 -16.41 -4.26 10.80
CA VAL A 18 -16.65 -5.27 9.77
C VAL A 18 -16.99 -4.60 8.45
N LEU A 19 -16.27 -4.98 7.39
CA LEU A 19 -16.59 -4.62 6.00
C LEU A 19 -17.17 -5.86 5.32
N ALA A 20 -18.44 -5.82 4.96
CA ALA A 20 -19.14 -6.90 4.27
C ALA A 20 -19.39 -6.53 2.81
N ILE A 21 -19.06 -7.44 1.89
CA ILE A 21 -19.21 -7.25 0.45
C ILE A 21 -20.15 -8.33 -0.10
N SER A 22 -21.25 -7.92 -0.73
CA SER A 22 -22.18 -8.81 -1.39
C SER A 22 -22.99 -8.07 -2.44
N ASN A 23 -22.94 -8.50 -3.69
CA ASN A 23 -23.66 -7.81 -4.76
C ASN A 23 -25.17 -7.77 -4.51
N SER A 24 -25.80 -8.90 -4.16
CA SER A 24 -27.23 -8.95 -3.82
C SER A 24 -27.54 -8.39 -2.43
N GLY A 25 -26.59 -8.49 -1.50
CA GLY A 25 -26.80 -8.21 -0.08
C GLY A 25 -27.74 -9.19 0.63
N GLU A 26 -28.02 -10.35 0.00
CA GLU A 26 -28.96 -11.39 0.49
C GLU A 26 -28.30 -12.78 0.58
N SER A 27 -26.94 -12.86 0.49
CA SER A 27 -26.31 -14.18 0.63
C SER A 27 -26.54 -14.76 2.04
N GLU A 28 -26.98 -16.01 2.09
CA GLU A 28 -27.35 -16.67 3.34
C GLU A 28 -26.21 -16.71 4.35
N GLU A 29 -24.97 -16.95 3.89
CA GLU A 29 -23.79 -17.00 4.75
C GLU A 29 -23.49 -15.67 5.43
N LEU A 30 -23.77 -14.54 4.77
CA LEU A 30 -23.59 -13.22 5.37
C LEU A 30 -24.76 -12.86 6.26
N THR A 31 -25.99 -13.09 5.80
CA THR A 31 -27.18 -12.70 6.58
C THR A 31 -27.29 -13.49 7.89
N ALA A 32 -26.83 -14.75 7.91
CA ALA A 32 -26.81 -15.59 9.12
C ALA A 32 -25.94 -15.02 10.26
N ILE A 33 -24.86 -14.30 9.93
CA ILE A 33 -23.94 -13.75 10.94
C ILE A 33 -24.32 -12.34 11.41
N LEU A 34 -25.19 -11.62 10.70
CA LEU A 34 -25.57 -10.24 11.04
C LEU A 34 -26.12 -10.09 12.49
N PRO A 35 -26.97 -11.00 12.99
CA PRO A 35 -27.47 -10.90 14.37
C PRO A 35 -26.35 -11.02 15.41
N VAL A 36 -25.29 -11.79 15.11
CA VAL A 36 -24.14 -11.94 16.00
C VAL A 36 -23.32 -10.65 16.00
N LEU A 37 -23.02 -10.09 14.82
CA LEU A 37 -22.32 -8.82 14.69
C LEU A 37 -23.05 -7.70 15.43
N LYS A 38 -24.35 -7.63 15.29
CA LYS A 38 -25.19 -6.65 16.00
C LYS A 38 -25.10 -6.79 17.50
N ARG A 39 -25.08 -8.03 18.03
CA ARG A 39 -24.92 -8.28 19.48
C ARG A 39 -23.53 -7.90 20.00
N LEU A 40 -22.51 -8.08 19.17
CA LEU A 40 -21.13 -7.66 19.52
C LEU A 40 -20.96 -6.13 19.51
N GLY A 41 -21.92 -5.40 18.91
CA GLY A 41 -21.88 -3.95 18.84
C GLY A 41 -20.78 -3.41 17.92
N VAL A 42 -20.27 -4.24 16.97
CA VAL A 42 -19.25 -3.82 16.03
C VAL A 42 -19.87 -3.03 14.87
N PRO A 43 -19.28 -1.91 14.45
CA PRO A 43 -19.73 -1.18 13.28
C PRO A 43 -19.65 -2.04 12.02
N LEU A 44 -20.65 -1.94 11.16
CA LEU A 44 -20.77 -2.68 9.91
C LEU A 44 -20.86 -1.72 8.73
N ILE A 45 -19.91 -1.84 7.80
CA ILE A 45 -19.97 -1.19 6.48
C ILE A 45 -20.36 -2.26 5.46
N ALA A 46 -21.34 -1.98 4.63
CA ALA A 46 -21.73 -2.81 3.49
C ALA A 46 -21.28 -2.19 2.17
N ILE A 47 -20.68 -2.99 1.29
CA ILE A 47 -20.54 -2.66 -0.12
C ILE A 47 -21.48 -3.60 -0.87
N THR A 48 -22.55 -3.06 -1.46
CA THR A 48 -23.59 -3.88 -2.08
C THR A 48 -24.29 -3.15 -3.23
N GLY A 49 -24.69 -3.90 -4.24
CA GLY A 49 -25.62 -3.43 -5.28
C GLY A 49 -27.09 -3.45 -4.84
N GLY A 50 -27.39 -4.18 -3.76
CA GLY A 50 -28.73 -4.23 -3.18
C GLY A 50 -28.92 -3.23 -2.04
N ILE A 51 -29.09 -1.95 -2.35
CA ILE A 51 -29.19 -0.87 -1.35
C ILE A 51 -30.38 -0.97 -0.39
N THR A 52 -31.35 -1.81 -0.69
CA THR A 52 -32.50 -2.13 0.18
C THR A 52 -32.44 -3.54 0.75
N SER A 53 -31.34 -4.26 0.54
CA SER A 53 -31.12 -5.62 0.97
C SER A 53 -31.06 -5.79 2.49
N THR A 54 -31.11 -7.03 2.94
CA THR A 54 -30.94 -7.38 4.35
C THR A 54 -29.59 -6.89 4.88
N LEU A 55 -28.52 -7.07 4.11
CA LEU A 55 -27.19 -6.55 4.49
C LEU A 55 -27.19 -5.03 4.64
N ALA A 56 -27.74 -4.30 3.66
CA ALA A 56 -27.81 -2.84 3.69
C ALA A 56 -28.60 -2.31 4.89
N ARG A 57 -29.73 -2.94 5.21
CA ARG A 57 -30.55 -2.56 6.38
C ARG A 57 -29.88 -2.78 7.74
N HIS A 58 -28.93 -3.71 7.81
CA HIS A 58 -28.19 -3.99 9.05
C HIS A 58 -26.90 -3.20 9.17
N ALA A 59 -26.40 -2.65 8.07
CA ALA A 59 -25.16 -1.84 8.05
C ALA A 59 -25.36 -0.46 8.66
N ASP A 60 -24.32 0.03 9.32
CA ASP A 60 -24.27 1.42 9.81
C ASP A 60 -23.96 2.38 8.67
N VAL A 61 -23.21 1.90 7.65
CA VAL A 61 -22.90 2.62 6.42
C VAL A 61 -23.05 1.67 5.23
N THR A 62 -23.74 2.12 4.18
CA THR A 62 -23.84 1.37 2.92
C THR A 62 -23.17 2.17 1.81
N ILE A 63 -22.25 1.49 1.12
CA ILE A 63 -21.58 1.98 -0.10
C ILE A 63 -22.27 1.29 -1.28
N ASP A 64 -22.90 2.07 -2.14
CA ASP A 64 -23.62 1.59 -3.31
C ASP A 64 -22.65 1.14 -4.40
N SER A 65 -22.71 -0.14 -4.76
CA SER A 65 -21.96 -0.75 -5.86
C SER A 65 -22.88 -1.25 -6.99
N THR A 66 -24.07 -0.65 -7.11
CA THR A 66 -25.05 -1.00 -8.16
C THR A 66 -24.42 -0.87 -9.53
N VAL A 67 -24.67 -1.86 -10.38
CA VAL A 67 -24.35 -1.85 -11.81
C VAL A 67 -25.61 -2.15 -12.61
N ASP A 68 -25.74 -1.54 -13.77
CA ASP A 68 -26.92 -1.74 -14.63
C ASP A 68 -27.05 -3.20 -15.08
N ARG A 69 -25.93 -3.82 -15.41
CA ARG A 69 -25.85 -5.22 -15.85
C ARG A 69 -24.43 -5.76 -15.74
N GLU A 70 -24.34 -7.09 -15.70
CA GLU A 70 -23.07 -7.78 -15.84
C GLU A 70 -22.56 -7.74 -17.30
N ALA A 71 -21.25 -7.76 -17.50
CA ALA A 71 -20.63 -7.82 -18.83
C ALA A 71 -20.80 -9.21 -19.50
N CYS A 72 -21.22 -10.21 -18.77
CA CYS A 72 -21.55 -11.53 -19.26
C CYS A 72 -22.77 -11.48 -20.21
N PRO A 73 -22.74 -12.17 -21.37
CA PRO A 73 -23.86 -12.18 -22.31
C PRO A 73 -25.21 -12.61 -21.71
N LEU A 74 -25.17 -13.46 -20.69
CA LEU A 74 -26.37 -13.94 -19.98
C LEU A 74 -26.72 -13.09 -18.75
N ASN A 75 -25.96 -12.05 -18.45
CA ASN A 75 -26.12 -11.22 -17.25
C ASN A 75 -26.09 -12.01 -15.93
N LEU A 76 -25.35 -13.12 -15.87
CA LEU A 76 -25.32 -14.02 -14.72
C LEU A 76 -23.97 -14.05 -14.01
N ALA A 77 -22.87 -14.08 -14.77
CA ALA A 77 -21.53 -14.16 -14.19
C ALA A 77 -21.09 -12.81 -13.62
N PRO A 78 -20.66 -12.77 -12.34
CA PRO A 78 -20.16 -11.55 -11.72
C PRO A 78 -18.94 -11.01 -12.50
N THR A 79 -19.02 -9.79 -12.99
CA THR A 79 -18.01 -9.12 -13.81
C THR A 79 -18.01 -7.61 -13.54
N ALA A 80 -19.01 -6.88 -14.01
CA ALA A 80 -19.16 -5.46 -13.74
C ALA A 80 -19.33 -5.18 -12.25
N SER A 81 -20.13 -5.97 -11.55
CA SER A 81 -20.35 -5.84 -10.11
C SER A 81 -19.07 -6.04 -9.30
N THR A 82 -18.29 -7.08 -9.61
CA THR A 82 -17.02 -7.36 -8.92
C THR A 82 -15.97 -6.29 -9.21
N THR A 83 -15.94 -5.76 -10.42
CA THR A 83 -15.06 -4.65 -10.80
C THR A 83 -15.42 -3.37 -10.05
N ALA A 84 -16.71 -3.04 -9.95
CA ALA A 84 -17.18 -1.90 -9.18
C ALA A 84 -16.82 -2.02 -7.69
N GLN A 85 -17.04 -3.20 -7.11
CA GLN A 85 -16.69 -3.47 -5.70
C GLN A 85 -15.19 -3.37 -5.45
N LEU A 86 -14.35 -3.86 -6.36
CA LEU A 86 -12.90 -3.72 -6.28
C LEU A 86 -12.48 -2.24 -6.31
N ALA A 87 -13.02 -1.48 -7.27
CA ALA A 87 -12.71 -0.05 -7.39
C ALA A 87 -13.15 0.75 -6.15
N LEU A 88 -14.30 0.43 -5.57
CA LEU A 88 -14.77 1.06 -4.33
C LEU A 88 -13.89 0.67 -3.13
N GLY A 89 -13.43 -0.57 -3.07
CA GLY A 89 -12.47 -1.03 -2.06
C GLY A 89 -11.14 -0.28 -2.15
N ASP A 90 -10.60 -0.12 -3.36
CA ASP A 90 -9.38 0.66 -3.60
C ASP A 90 -9.58 2.13 -3.23
N ALA A 91 -10.72 2.74 -3.61
CA ALA A 91 -11.04 4.11 -3.25
C ALA A 91 -11.11 4.30 -1.73
N LEU A 92 -11.71 3.37 -1.00
CA LEU A 92 -11.77 3.38 0.45
C LEU A 92 -10.36 3.26 1.06
N ALA A 93 -9.53 2.35 0.53
CA ALA A 93 -8.15 2.18 0.97
C ALA A 93 -7.32 3.46 0.77
N VAL A 94 -7.44 4.10 -0.40
CA VAL A 94 -6.74 5.37 -0.71
C VAL A 94 -7.23 6.50 0.20
N ALA A 95 -8.54 6.61 0.44
CA ALA A 95 -9.10 7.60 1.36
C ALA A 95 -8.58 7.39 2.79
N LEU A 96 -8.42 6.15 3.22
CA LEU A 96 -7.84 5.83 4.53
C LEU A 96 -6.34 6.16 4.61
N LEU A 97 -5.59 5.96 3.54
CA LEU A 97 -4.18 6.36 3.47
C LEU A 97 -4.04 7.88 3.64
N ASP A 98 -4.86 8.64 2.92
CA ASP A 98 -4.87 10.10 3.01
C ASP A 98 -5.27 10.58 4.41
N ALA A 99 -6.37 10.06 4.94
CA ALA A 99 -6.86 10.40 6.29
C ALA A 99 -5.86 10.08 7.40
N ARG A 100 -5.00 9.07 7.21
CA ARG A 100 -3.92 8.71 8.14
C ARG A 100 -2.61 9.47 7.90
N GLY A 101 -2.56 10.35 6.91
CA GLY A 101 -1.35 11.09 6.55
C GLY A 101 -0.21 10.18 6.09
N PHE A 102 -0.54 9.04 5.46
CA PHE A 102 0.44 8.08 4.96
C PHE A 102 1.30 8.70 3.85
N ARG A 103 2.62 8.59 3.98
CA ARG A 103 3.59 9.24 3.09
C ARG A 103 4.41 8.21 2.32
N ALA A 104 5.15 8.70 1.32
CA ALA A 104 6.04 7.88 0.52
C ALA A 104 7.10 7.15 1.36
N GLU A 105 7.57 7.77 2.45
CA GLU A 105 8.53 7.18 3.38
C GLU A 105 7.92 5.98 4.14
N ASP A 106 6.63 6.06 4.49
CA ASP A 106 5.91 4.95 5.14
C ASP A 106 5.77 3.77 4.18
N PHE A 107 5.46 4.06 2.90
CA PHE A 107 5.43 3.04 1.85
C PHE A 107 6.80 2.39 1.66
N ALA A 108 7.86 3.19 1.60
CA ALA A 108 9.23 2.71 1.43
C ALA A 108 9.65 1.77 2.58
N ARG A 109 9.30 2.11 3.83
CA ARG A 109 9.57 1.25 5.00
C ARG A 109 8.87 -0.11 4.92
N SER A 110 7.66 -0.13 4.36
CA SER A 110 6.89 -1.37 4.17
C SER A 110 7.38 -2.19 2.97
N HIS A 111 8.08 -1.56 2.00
CA HIS A 111 8.54 -2.18 0.76
C HIS A 111 10.04 -1.91 0.48
N PRO A 112 10.95 -2.25 1.40
CA PRO A 112 12.36 -1.83 1.30
C PRO A 112 13.08 -2.43 0.08
N GLY A 113 12.69 -3.61 -0.36
CA GLY A 113 13.28 -4.30 -1.52
C GLY A 113 12.84 -3.80 -2.88
N GLY A 114 11.77 -3.02 -2.97
CA GLY A 114 11.25 -2.45 -4.22
C GLY A 114 12.11 -1.31 -4.76
N ALA A 115 11.97 -1.00 -6.06
CA ALA A 115 12.71 0.10 -6.69
C ALA A 115 12.44 1.45 -6.00
N LEU A 116 11.19 1.71 -5.62
CA LEU A 116 10.81 2.91 -4.90
C LEU A 116 11.38 2.92 -3.46
N GLY A 117 11.34 1.79 -2.76
CA GLY A 117 11.91 1.65 -1.42
C GLY A 117 13.40 1.93 -1.43
N ARG A 118 14.16 1.32 -2.33
CA ARG A 118 15.60 1.60 -2.50
C ARG A 118 15.86 3.07 -2.77
N ARG A 119 15.08 3.70 -3.68
CA ARG A 119 15.27 5.12 -4.04
C ARG A 119 15.01 6.06 -2.86
N LEU A 120 14.01 5.79 -2.05
CA LEU A 120 13.60 6.67 -0.93
C LEU A 120 14.40 6.42 0.34
N LEU A 121 14.91 5.20 0.55
CA LEU A 121 15.65 4.83 1.76
C LEU A 121 17.18 4.92 1.60
N THR A 122 17.70 5.06 0.36
CA THR A 122 19.14 5.18 0.14
C THR A 122 19.63 6.60 0.51
N HIS A 123 20.48 6.68 1.49
CA HIS A 123 21.19 7.92 1.85
C HIS A 123 22.48 8.07 1.04
N VAL A 124 22.95 9.31 0.90
CA VAL A 124 24.25 9.58 0.28
C VAL A 124 25.35 8.79 0.98
N SER A 125 25.28 8.67 2.30
CA SER A 125 26.21 7.87 3.11
C SER A 125 26.32 6.39 2.72
N ASP A 126 25.28 5.82 2.10
CA ASP A 126 25.23 4.40 1.75
C ASP A 126 25.92 4.11 0.40
N VAL A 127 26.02 5.14 -0.45
CA VAL A 127 26.56 5.03 -1.81
C VAL A 127 27.81 5.82 -2.06
N MET A 128 28.13 6.79 -1.17
CA MET A 128 29.31 7.62 -1.35
C MET A 128 30.63 6.86 -1.16
N ARG A 129 31.64 7.24 -1.90
CA ARG A 129 33.02 6.82 -1.65
C ARG A 129 33.59 7.52 -0.41
N ARG A 130 34.38 6.80 0.39
CA ARG A 130 34.96 7.30 1.65
C ARG A 130 36.43 6.91 1.76
N GLY A 131 37.14 7.63 2.61
CA GLY A 131 38.53 7.28 2.95
C GLY A 131 39.41 7.10 1.72
N GLU A 132 40.05 5.95 1.62
CA GLU A 132 40.98 5.63 0.54
C GLU A 132 40.30 5.42 -0.83
N ASP A 133 38.99 5.14 -0.85
CA ASP A 133 38.24 4.96 -2.10
C ASP A 133 37.84 6.28 -2.77
N LEU A 134 37.97 7.40 -2.07
CA LEU A 134 37.72 8.71 -2.63
C LEU A 134 38.94 9.18 -3.44
N PRO A 135 38.84 9.42 -4.77
CA PRO A 135 39.93 10.00 -5.55
C PRO A 135 40.25 11.40 -5.04
N ARG A 136 41.51 11.59 -4.60
CA ARG A 136 42.01 12.87 -4.06
C ARG A 136 43.36 13.20 -4.63
N VAL A 137 43.53 14.46 -4.99
CA VAL A 137 44.82 15.01 -5.44
C VAL A 137 45.08 16.37 -4.81
N GLY A 138 46.34 16.74 -4.68
CA GLY A 138 46.72 18.08 -4.24
C GLY A 138 46.63 19.12 -5.38
N PRO A 139 46.62 20.45 -5.06
CA PRO A 139 46.49 21.51 -6.05
C PRO A 139 47.63 21.52 -7.08
N SER A 140 48.84 21.04 -6.71
CA SER A 140 50.02 20.99 -7.58
C SER A 140 50.18 19.65 -8.31
N THR A 141 49.22 18.74 -8.23
CA THR A 141 49.32 17.43 -8.89
C THR A 141 49.32 17.57 -10.41
N ALA A 142 50.33 17.00 -11.07
CA ALA A 142 50.40 17.01 -12.53
C ALA A 142 49.24 16.23 -13.15
N PHE A 143 48.85 16.58 -14.37
CA PHE A 143 47.72 15.96 -15.09
C PHE A 143 47.81 14.44 -15.14
N THR A 144 48.99 13.88 -15.36
CA THR A 144 49.20 12.41 -15.38
C THR A 144 48.89 11.76 -14.03
N GLY A 145 49.21 12.42 -12.92
CA GLY A 145 48.86 11.96 -11.56
C GLY A 145 47.38 12.00 -11.32
N LEU A 146 46.71 13.07 -11.72
CA LEU A 146 45.24 13.20 -11.64
C LEU A 146 44.57 12.07 -12.43
N MET A 147 44.97 11.83 -13.69
CA MET A 147 44.39 10.78 -14.52
C MET A 147 44.62 9.39 -13.94
N ARG A 148 45.76 9.15 -13.33
CA ARG A 148 46.05 7.86 -12.66
C ARG A 148 45.13 7.65 -11.46
N GLU A 149 44.95 8.65 -10.61
CA GLU A 149 44.10 8.59 -9.42
C GLU A 149 42.65 8.35 -9.81
N MET A 150 42.14 9.12 -10.78
CA MET A 150 40.76 8.94 -11.30
C MET A 150 40.52 7.55 -11.89
N SER A 151 41.49 7.06 -12.68
CA SER A 151 41.36 5.72 -13.32
C SER A 151 41.47 4.60 -12.31
N ALA A 152 42.40 4.69 -11.36
CA ALA A 152 42.62 3.66 -10.35
C ALA A 152 41.35 3.45 -9.46
N LYS A 153 40.66 4.56 -9.16
CA LYS A 153 39.45 4.53 -8.29
C LYS A 153 38.12 4.51 -9.06
N GLY A 154 38.16 4.65 -10.39
CA GLY A 154 37.03 4.44 -11.28
C GLY A 154 35.83 5.36 -11.06
N LEU A 155 36.06 6.59 -10.54
CA LEU A 155 34.96 7.54 -10.26
C LEU A 155 34.79 8.57 -11.40
N GLY A 156 35.74 8.72 -12.31
CA GLY A 156 35.68 9.70 -13.40
C GLY A 156 35.80 11.16 -12.93
N ALA A 157 36.05 11.39 -11.64
CA ALA A 157 36.28 12.70 -11.02
C ALA A 157 37.27 12.54 -9.86
N SER A 158 37.92 13.65 -9.45
CA SER A 158 38.77 13.67 -8.27
C SER A 158 38.56 14.98 -7.49
N ALA A 159 38.57 14.89 -6.17
CA ALA A 159 38.57 16.06 -5.31
C ALA A 159 39.98 16.65 -5.29
N VAL A 160 40.10 17.97 -5.47
CA VAL A 160 41.36 18.68 -5.23
C VAL A 160 41.34 19.17 -3.79
N VAL A 161 42.24 18.66 -2.97
CA VAL A 161 42.27 18.94 -1.54
C VAL A 161 43.58 19.61 -1.14
N ASN A 162 43.52 20.57 -0.22
CA ASN A 162 44.68 21.21 0.35
C ASN A 162 45.35 20.31 1.41
N GLU A 163 46.45 20.79 2.01
CA GLU A 163 47.19 20.06 3.05
C GLU A 163 46.33 19.76 4.31
N ALA A 164 45.29 20.53 4.55
CA ALA A 164 44.33 20.29 5.63
C ALA A 164 43.23 19.29 5.26
N GLY A 165 43.22 18.76 4.02
CA GLY A 165 42.24 17.79 3.53
C GLY A 165 40.86 18.40 3.19
N THR A 166 40.77 19.73 3.06
CA THR A 166 39.57 20.43 2.62
C THR A 166 39.61 20.71 1.11
N VAL A 167 38.43 20.65 0.45
CA VAL A 167 38.23 20.94 -0.97
C VAL A 167 38.29 22.45 -1.23
#